data_f34cfcaa95f46fbebe996bd88f54c861
#
_entry.id   f34cfcaa95f46fbebe996bd88f54c861
#
_cell.length_a   1.000
_cell.length_b   1.000
_cell.length_c   1.000
_cell.angle_alpha   90.00
_cell.angle_beta   90.00
_cell.angle_gamma   90.00
#
_symmetry.space_group_name_H-M   'P 1'
#
loop_
_entity.id
_entity.type
_entity.pdbx_description
1 polymer ?
#
loop_
_entity_poly.entity_id
_entity_poly.type
_entity_poly.pdbx_seq_one_letter_code
_entity_poly.pdbx_strand_id
1 'polypeptide(L)'
;MRSARNNWDFWSSLPEAFHQVTVVMSDRGIPASYRHMHGFGSHAFSMLNADNERVWVKFHLKTQQGIRNLTDEEAEAIVAKDRESHQRDLYESIEKGDFPRWTMYIQVMTQEQAKACPFNPFDLTKVWPHGDYPLMEVGVLELNRNPDNYFAQIEQAAFNPANIVPGIGFSPDKMLQGRLFSYGDAQRYRLGVNHNQIPVNAPRCPFHSYHRDGMMRVDDNAGGTLGYEPNSYGEWKQQPEFREPPLELDGAAWHWDFHEDDHDYYSQPRALFRLMTPEQREALYGNTARAMGDAPDFIKQRHIDHCMECDPEYGEGVARALGMFKG
;
A
#
# COMPACT_ATOMS: atom_id res chain seq x y z
N MET A 1 10.63 -6.67 18.25
CA MET A 1 11.48 -7.87 18.39
C MET A 1 11.32 -8.68 17.11
N ARG A 2 12.42 -9.09 16.47
CA ARG A 2 12.39 -9.91 15.25
C ARG A 2 12.59 -11.36 15.63
N SER A 3 11.71 -12.24 15.20
CA SER A 3 11.78 -13.68 15.43
C SER A 3 11.45 -14.40 14.13
N ALA A 4 12.42 -15.07 13.52
CA ALA A 4 12.21 -15.86 12.32
C ALA A 4 11.11 -16.90 12.54
N ARG A 5 11.17 -17.63 13.67
CA ARG A 5 10.16 -18.61 14.06
C ARG A 5 8.74 -18.02 14.03
N ASN A 6 8.52 -16.89 14.71
CA ASN A 6 7.16 -16.33 14.83
C ASN A 6 6.66 -15.77 13.50
N ASN A 7 7.54 -15.08 12.75
CA ASN A 7 7.17 -14.53 11.46
C ASN A 7 6.79 -15.64 10.47
N TRP A 8 7.65 -16.65 10.33
CA TRP A 8 7.43 -17.72 9.37
C TRP A 8 6.32 -18.67 9.78
N ASP A 9 6.09 -18.86 11.09
CA ASP A 9 4.92 -19.61 11.57
C ASP A 9 3.62 -18.89 11.14
N PHE A 10 3.54 -17.58 11.38
CA PHE A 10 2.39 -16.78 10.96
C PHE A 10 2.23 -16.79 9.44
N TRP A 11 3.26 -16.43 8.68
CA TRP A 11 3.17 -16.32 7.23
C TRP A 11 2.84 -17.66 6.55
N SER A 12 3.43 -18.75 7.01
CA SER A 12 3.16 -20.06 6.44
C SER A 12 1.83 -20.69 6.90
N SER A 13 1.20 -20.14 7.94
CA SER A 13 -0.15 -20.50 8.35
C SER A 13 -1.25 -19.71 7.63
N LEU A 14 -0.86 -18.72 6.81
CA LEU A 14 -1.77 -17.78 6.17
C LEU A 14 -1.48 -17.73 4.67
N PRO A 15 -2.13 -18.58 3.85
CA PRO A 15 -1.89 -18.64 2.40
C PRO A 15 -2.02 -17.29 1.70
N GLU A 16 -2.88 -16.41 2.17
CA GLU A 16 -3.11 -15.06 1.65
C GLU A 16 -1.85 -14.19 1.71
N ALA A 17 -0.95 -14.47 2.63
CA ALA A 17 0.33 -13.76 2.75
C ALA A 17 1.35 -14.17 1.68
N PHE A 18 1.16 -15.32 1.02
CA PHE A 18 2.17 -15.96 0.18
C PHE A 18 2.64 -15.06 -0.98
N HIS A 19 1.72 -14.37 -1.66
CA HIS A 19 2.08 -13.45 -2.74
C HIS A 19 3.00 -12.32 -2.25
N GLN A 20 2.61 -11.67 -1.15
CA GLN A 20 3.43 -10.60 -0.56
C GLN A 20 4.77 -11.11 -0.05
N VAL A 21 4.81 -12.28 0.57
CA VAL A 21 6.04 -12.91 1.05
C VAL A 21 6.98 -13.20 -0.14
N THR A 22 6.45 -13.69 -1.26
CA THR A 22 7.23 -13.91 -2.49
C THR A 22 7.86 -12.60 -2.99
N VAL A 23 7.11 -11.49 -3.01
CA VAL A 23 7.64 -10.18 -3.40
C VAL A 23 8.73 -9.70 -2.43
N VAL A 24 8.51 -9.81 -1.13
CA VAL A 24 9.46 -9.33 -0.09
C VAL A 24 10.74 -10.15 -0.08
N MET A 25 10.66 -11.46 -0.35
CA MET A 25 11.84 -12.34 -0.40
C MET A 25 12.58 -12.28 -1.73
N SER A 26 11.97 -11.73 -2.79
CA SER A 26 12.65 -11.48 -4.06
C SER A 26 13.72 -10.38 -3.91
N ASP A 27 14.51 -10.16 -4.95
CA ASP A 27 15.47 -9.06 -5.04
C ASP A 27 14.81 -7.67 -4.83
N ARG A 28 13.53 -7.52 -5.15
CA ARG A 28 12.75 -6.29 -4.92
C ARG A 28 12.56 -5.94 -3.44
N GLY A 29 12.75 -6.88 -2.54
CA GLY A 29 12.69 -6.66 -1.10
C GLY A 29 13.89 -5.87 -0.56
N ILE A 30 14.95 -5.70 -1.35
CA ILE A 30 16.18 -5.00 -0.96
C ILE A 30 16.51 -3.90 -1.99
N PRO A 31 15.69 -2.84 -2.11
CA PRO A 31 15.98 -1.75 -3.05
C PRO A 31 17.24 -0.97 -2.64
N ALA A 32 17.99 -0.49 -3.63
CA ALA A 32 19.21 0.28 -3.39
C ALA A 32 18.93 1.65 -2.75
N SER A 33 17.76 2.23 -3.00
CA SER A 33 17.28 3.47 -2.35
C SER A 33 15.79 3.65 -2.58
N TYR A 34 15.16 4.63 -1.92
CA TYR A 34 13.75 4.97 -2.14
C TYR A 34 13.45 5.38 -3.59
N ARG A 35 14.36 6.04 -4.26
CA ARG A 35 14.17 6.52 -5.64
C ARG A 35 14.34 5.44 -6.69
N HIS A 36 14.84 4.26 -6.32
CA HIS A 36 15.00 3.09 -7.19
C HIS A 36 13.93 2.02 -7.00
N MET A 37 12.78 2.38 -6.45
CA MET A 37 11.65 1.47 -6.25
C MET A 37 10.35 2.10 -6.76
N HIS A 38 9.41 1.25 -7.16
CA HIS A 38 8.06 1.67 -7.49
C HIS A 38 7.23 1.90 -6.23
N GLY A 39 6.22 2.76 -6.33
CA GLY A 39 5.15 2.90 -5.35
C GLY A 39 3.84 2.32 -5.88
N PHE A 40 3.07 1.67 -5.01
CA PHE A 40 1.79 1.10 -5.37
C PHE A 40 0.73 1.49 -4.35
N GLY A 41 -0.40 2.02 -4.83
CA GLY A 41 -1.61 2.13 -4.05
C GLY A 41 -2.33 0.80 -4.08
N SER A 42 -2.09 -0.07 -3.10
CA SER A 42 -2.57 -1.46 -3.09
C SER A 42 -4.09 -1.58 -3.13
N HIS A 43 -4.80 -0.63 -2.50
CA HIS A 43 -6.25 -0.59 -2.46
C HIS A 43 -6.85 -0.11 -3.78
N ALA A 44 -8.04 -0.62 -4.08
CA ALA A 44 -8.91 0.01 -5.06
C ALA A 44 -9.63 1.20 -4.41
N PHE A 45 -9.69 2.30 -5.15
CA PHE A 45 -10.52 3.47 -4.86
C PHE A 45 -11.59 3.58 -5.93
N SER A 46 -12.54 4.50 -5.79
CA SER A 46 -13.44 4.87 -6.88
C SER A 46 -13.11 6.25 -7.44
N MET A 47 -13.41 6.46 -8.71
CA MET A 47 -13.49 7.77 -9.33
C MET A 47 -14.91 7.99 -9.85
N LEU A 48 -15.37 9.22 -9.74
CA LEU A 48 -16.70 9.66 -10.12
C LEU A 48 -16.56 10.81 -11.15
N ASN A 49 -17.25 10.71 -12.26
CA ASN A 49 -17.30 11.78 -13.25
C ASN A 49 -18.43 12.79 -12.93
N ALA A 50 -18.59 13.81 -13.77
CA ALA A 50 -19.62 14.84 -13.62
C ALA A 50 -21.06 14.29 -13.75
N ASP A 51 -21.24 13.16 -14.40
CA ASP A 51 -22.50 12.47 -14.57
C ASP A 51 -22.79 11.48 -13.42
N ASN A 52 -21.94 11.50 -12.39
CA ASN A 52 -22.00 10.63 -11.22
C ASN A 52 -21.84 9.13 -11.55
N GLU A 53 -21.13 8.82 -12.62
CA GLU A 53 -20.78 7.45 -12.97
C GLU A 53 -19.50 7.03 -12.26
N ARG A 54 -19.50 5.82 -11.69
CA ARG A 54 -18.40 5.28 -10.92
C ARG A 54 -17.54 4.32 -11.73
N VAL A 55 -16.22 4.48 -11.60
CA VAL A 55 -15.24 3.47 -11.98
C VAL A 55 -14.33 3.16 -10.79
N TRP A 56 -13.75 1.97 -10.78
CA TRP A 56 -12.75 1.57 -9.79
C TRP A 56 -11.36 1.85 -10.32
N VAL A 57 -10.45 2.28 -9.43
CA VAL A 57 -9.08 2.63 -9.82
C VAL A 57 -8.05 2.07 -8.85
N LYS A 58 -6.90 1.70 -9.39
CA LYS A 58 -5.66 1.46 -8.63
C LYS A 58 -4.57 2.42 -9.10
N PHE A 59 -3.78 2.94 -8.16
CA PHE A 59 -2.72 3.90 -8.41
C PHE A 59 -1.36 3.24 -8.46
N HIS A 60 -0.52 3.64 -9.40
CA HIS A 60 0.85 3.16 -9.54
C HIS A 60 1.81 4.33 -9.73
N LEU A 61 2.95 4.30 -9.06
CA LEU A 61 4.04 5.25 -9.20
C LEU A 61 5.27 4.49 -9.70
N LYS A 62 5.59 4.62 -10.97
CA LYS A 62 6.73 3.93 -11.60
C LYS A 62 7.95 4.83 -11.61
N THR A 63 9.00 4.42 -10.90
CA THR A 63 10.23 5.22 -10.85
C THR A 63 10.82 5.44 -12.24
N GLN A 64 11.25 6.68 -12.51
CA GLN A 64 11.97 7.03 -13.73
C GLN A 64 13.48 6.80 -13.61
N GLN A 65 14.00 6.59 -12.39
CA GLN A 65 15.41 6.31 -12.12
C GLN A 65 15.81 4.86 -12.41
N GLY A 66 14.83 4.02 -12.77
CA GLY A 66 15.01 2.58 -12.94
C GLY A 66 15.03 1.81 -11.61
N ILE A 67 14.79 0.52 -11.70
CA ILE A 67 14.89 -0.39 -10.55
C ILE A 67 16.36 -0.75 -10.33
N ARG A 68 16.77 -0.67 -9.08
CA ARG A 68 18.08 -1.12 -8.63
C ARG A 68 17.95 -1.76 -7.26
N ASN A 69 18.40 -2.97 -7.15
CA ASN A 69 18.36 -3.77 -5.93
C ASN A 69 19.77 -4.07 -5.44
N LEU A 70 19.91 -4.38 -4.16
CA LEU A 70 21.14 -4.80 -3.51
C LEU A 70 21.12 -6.32 -3.31
N THR A 71 22.28 -6.90 -3.16
CA THR A 71 22.40 -8.23 -2.54
C THR A 71 22.23 -8.11 -1.02
N ASP A 72 22.03 -9.26 -0.38
CA ASP A 72 21.90 -9.32 1.07
C ASP A 72 23.18 -8.86 1.78
N GLU A 73 24.35 -9.26 1.25
CA GLU A 73 25.65 -8.86 1.77
C GLU A 73 25.91 -7.36 1.62
N GLU A 74 25.56 -6.78 0.46
CA GLU A 74 25.66 -5.34 0.24
C GLU A 74 24.76 -4.56 1.21
N ALA A 75 23.53 -5.03 1.41
CA ALA A 75 22.57 -4.41 2.32
C ALA A 75 23.07 -4.49 3.77
N GLU A 76 23.60 -5.63 4.22
CA GLU A 76 24.18 -5.80 5.54
C GLU A 76 25.35 -4.84 5.78
N ALA A 77 26.26 -4.76 4.81
CA ALA A 77 27.42 -3.87 4.88
C ALA A 77 27.05 -2.38 4.93
N ILE A 78 26.00 -1.99 4.20
CA ILE A 78 25.49 -0.61 4.21
C ILE A 78 24.81 -0.32 5.56
N VAL A 79 23.89 -1.18 6.01
CA VAL A 79 23.15 -0.99 7.25
C VAL A 79 24.05 -0.97 8.47
N ALA A 80 25.16 -1.73 8.46
CA ALA A 80 26.15 -1.72 9.53
C ALA A 80 26.85 -0.35 9.68
N LYS A 81 26.95 0.44 8.60
CA LYS A 81 27.61 1.75 8.59
C LYS A 81 26.61 2.91 8.68
N ASP A 82 25.51 2.81 7.98
CA ASP A 82 24.51 3.86 7.87
C ASP A 82 23.10 3.26 7.71
N ARG A 83 22.35 3.20 8.80
CA ARG A 83 20.97 2.70 8.81
C ARG A 83 20.01 3.62 8.05
N GLU A 84 20.38 4.89 7.90
CA GLU A 84 19.57 5.93 7.25
C GLU A 84 20.02 6.17 5.80
N SER A 85 20.73 5.22 5.20
CA SER A 85 21.29 5.33 3.85
C SER A 85 20.25 5.74 2.79
N HIS A 86 19.03 5.21 2.86
CA HIS A 86 17.94 5.54 1.93
C HIS A 86 17.45 6.97 2.12
N GLN A 87 17.31 7.43 3.36
CA GLN A 87 16.94 8.80 3.66
C GLN A 87 18.03 9.78 3.23
N ARG A 88 19.29 9.42 3.48
CA ARG A 88 20.45 10.21 3.05
C ARG A 88 20.51 10.33 1.53
N ASP A 89 20.38 9.24 0.80
CA ASP A 89 20.37 9.23 -0.67
C ASP A 89 19.28 10.16 -1.22
N LEU A 90 18.06 10.07 -0.67
CA LEU A 90 16.94 10.90 -1.10
C LEU A 90 17.21 12.39 -0.83
N TYR A 91 17.64 12.72 0.39
CA TYR A 91 17.92 14.08 0.79
C TYR A 91 19.03 14.71 -0.06
N GLU A 92 20.16 14.02 -0.19
CA GLU A 92 21.31 14.51 -0.95
C GLU A 92 21.04 14.60 -2.46
N SER A 93 20.22 13.70 -3.03
CA SER A 93 19.77 13.81 -4.42
C SER A 93 19.05 15.12 -4.67
N ILE A 94 18.11 15.47 -3.79
CA ILE A 94 17.33 16.69 -3.91
C ILE A 94 18.23 17.93 -3.74
N GLU A 95 19.16 17.92 -2.76
CA GLU A 95 20.11 19.02 -2.54
C GLU A 95 21.02 19.25 -3.75
N LYS A 96 21.38 18.18 -4.47
CA LYS A 96 22.22 18.25 -5.69
C LYS A 96 21.44 18.67 -6.95
N GLY A 97 20.11 18.79 -6.85
CA GLY A 97 19.24 19.05 -7.99
C GLY A 97 18.93 17.85 -8.88
N ASP A 98 19.33 16.64 -8.45
CA ASP A 98 18.98 15.38 -9.09
C ASP A 98 17.61 14.91 -8.54
N PHE A 99 16.55 15.58 -9.03
CA PHE A 99 15.21 15.41 -8.49
C PHE A 99 14.60 14.06 -8.86
N PRO A 100 14.30 13.21 -7.87
CA PRO A 100 13.66 11.92 -8.14
C PRO A 100 12.25 12.08 -8.68
N ARG A 101 11.91 11.26 -9.67
CA ARG A 101 10.63 11.30 -10.39
C ARG A 101 9.99 9.92 -10.48
N TRP A 102 8.66 9.94 -10.45
CA TRP A 102 7.82 8.77 -10.73
C TRP A 102 6.73 9.15 -11.71
N THR A 103 6.56 8.36 -12.74
CA THR A 103 5.37 8.46 -13.57
C THR A 103 4.19 7.85 -12.83
N MET A 104 3.13 8.62 -12.68
CA MET A 104 1.89 8.18 -12.06
C MET A 104 0.98 7.57 -13.11
N TYR A 105 0.52 6.36 -12.85
CA TYR A 105 -0.46 5.65 -13.66
C TYR A 105 -1.68 5.28 -12.84
N ILE A 106 -2.81 5.10 -13.51
CA ILE A 106 -3.98 4.44 -12.96
C ILE A 106 -4.32 3.21 -13.80
N GLN A 107 -4.89 2.21 -13.15
CA GLN A 107 -5.67 1.16 -13.79
C GLN A 107 -7.13 1.46 -13.54
N VAL A 108 -7.98 1.26 -14.54
CA VAL A 108 -9.42 1.53 -14.45
C VAL A 108 -10.20 0.25 -14.69
N MET A 109 -11.22 0.02 -13.88
CA MET A 109 -12.15 -1.11 -13.97
C MET A 109 -13.57 -0.56 -13.85
N THR A 110 -14.45 -0.88 -14.81
CA THR A 110 -15.87 -0.48 -14.72
C THR A 110 -16.62 -1.33 -13.69
N GLN A 111 -17.83 -0.93 -13.34
CA GLN A 111 -18.72 -1.70 -12.45
C GLN A 111 -19.00 -3.09 -13.02
N GLU A 112 -19.26 -3.18 -14.32
CA GLU A 112 -19.56 -4.43 -15.02
C GLU A 112 -18.33 -5.35 -15.05
N GLN A 113 -17.15 -4.77 -15.30
CA GLN A 113 -15.90 -5.52 -15.26
C GLN A 113 -15.62 -6.05 -13.84
N ALA A 114 -15.90 -5.26 -12.81
CA ALA A 114 -15.70 -5.67 -11.42
C ALA A 114 -16.64 -6.84 -11.05
N LYS A 115 -17.91 -6.80 -11.50
CA LYS A 115 -18.87 -7.91 -11.30
C LYS A 115 -18.47 -9.18 -12.06
N ALA A 116 -17.83 -9.05 -13.22
CA ALA A 116 -17.39 -10.18 -14.06
C ALA A 116 -15.97 -10.65 -13.75
N CYS A 117 -15.25 -9.98 -12.85
CA CYS A 117 -13.86 -10.31 -12.53
C CYS A 117 -13.77 -11.73 -11.93
N PRO A 118 -12.84 -12.59 -12.41
CA PRO A 118 -12.71 -13.96 -11.94
C PRO A 118 -12.13 -14.07 -10.50
N PHE A 119 -11.71 -12.98 -9.92
CA PHE A 119 -11.27 -12.86 -8.54
C PHE A 119 -11.89 -11.60 -7.91
N ASN A 120 -11.88 -11.51 -6.58
CA ASN A 120 -12.34 -10.30 -5.91
C ASN A 120 -11.41 -9.12 -6.21
N PRO A 121 -11.83 -8.11 -7.02
CA PRO A 121 -10.99 -6.98 -7.40
C PRO A 121 -10.69 -6.02 -6.24
N PHE A 122 -11.39 -6.18 -5.11
CA PHE A 122 -11.23 -5.39 -3.89
C PHE A 122 -10.40 -6.12 -2.83
N ASP A 123 -9.94 -7.34 -3.12
CA ASP A 123 -8.94 -8.02 -2.31
C ASP A 123 -7.56 -7.39 -2.55
N LEU A 124 -6.99 -6.78 -1.52
CA LEU A 124 -5.69 -6.10 -1.63
C LEU A 124 -4.52 -7.07 -1.90
N THR A 125 -4.69 -8.37 -1.67
CA THR A 125 -3.68 -9.39 -2.00
C THR A 125 -3.61 -9.69 -3.48
N LYS A 126 -4.60 -9.25 -4.26
CA LYS A 126 -4.71 -9.47 -5.70
C LYS A 126 -4.22 -8.26 -6.49
N VAL A 127 -3.52 -8.52 -7.58
CA VAL A 127 -3.18 -7.51 -8.57
C VAL A 127 -4.17 -7.55 -9.74
N TRP A 128 -4.39 -6.43 -10.39
CA TRP A 128 -5.13 -6.37 -11.64
C TRP A 128 -4.15 -6.60 -12.80
N PRO A 129 -4.29 -7.67 -13.60
CA PRO A 129 -3.37 -7.95 -14.69
C PRO A 129 -3.30 -6.80 -15.69
N HIS A 130 -2.09 -6.36 -16.05
CA HIS A 130 -1.92 -5.23 -16.98
C HIS A 130 -2.42 -5.53 -18.40
N GLY A 131 -2.51 -6.81 -18.77
CA GLY A 131 -3.09 -7.24 -20.06
C GLY A 131 -4.59 -6.96 -20.14
N ASP A 132 -5.30 -7.08 -19.02
CA ASP A 132 -6.74 -6.89 -18.94
C ASP A 132 -7.10 -5.46 -18.53
N TYR A 133 -6.28 -4.86 -17.66
CA TYR A 133 -6.45 -3.50 -17.12
C TYR A 133 -5.14 -2.72 -17.35
N PRO A 134 -4.96 -2.13 -18.54
CA PRO A 134 -3.70 -1.45 -18.89
C PRO A 134 -3.45 -0.21 -18.04
N LEU A 135 -2.17 0.10 -17.85
CA LEU A 135 -1.74 1.32 -17.17
C LEU A 135 -2.03 2.55 -18.06
N MET A 136 -2.72 3.52 -17.50
CA MET A 136 -2.98 4.83 -18.12
C MET A 136 -2.13 5.87 -17.41
N GLU A 137 -1.26 6.55 -18.15
CA GLU A 137 -0.43 7.62 -17.61
C GLU A 137 -1.27 8.87 -17.30
N VAL A 138 -1.10 9.42 -16.08
CA VAL A 138 -1.86 10.59 -15.62
C VAL A 138 -0.98 11.76 -15.18
N GLY A 139 0.31 11.54 -14.97
CA GLY A 139 1.23 12.61 -14.60
C GLY A 139 2.55 12.13 -14.01
N VAL A 140 3.30 13.09 -13.47
CA VAL A 140 4.61 12.86 -12.86
C VAL A 140 4.63 13.41 -11.43
N LEU A 141 5.08 12.59 -10.49
CA LEU A 141 5.48 13.03 -9.15
C LEU A 141 6.98 13.34 -9.19
N GLU A 142 7.33 14.55 -8.80
CA GLU A 142 8.73 14.99 -8.65
C GLU A 142 8.96 15.45 -7.20
N LEU A 143 10.04 14.98 -6.59
CA LEU A 143 10.50 15.44 -5.27
C LEU A 143 11.65 16.43 -5.47
N ASN A 144 11.36 17.72 -5.35
CA ASN A 144 12.29 18.81 -5.71
C ASN A 144 12.61 19.77 -4.57
N ARG A 145 12.21 19.47 -3.35
CA ARG A 145 12.49 20.29 -2.17
C ARG A 145 12.58 19.43 -0.91
N ASN A 146 13.65 19.61 -0.17
CA ASN A 146 13.80 19.07 1.17
C ASN A 146 13.01 19.87 2.21
N PRO A 147 12.64 19.30 3.37
CA PRO A 147 12.07 20.05 4.48
C PRO A 147 13.14 20.95 5.12
N ASP A 148 12.72 22.14 5.58
CA ASP A 148 13.56 23.03 6.37
C ASP A 148 13.67 22.59 7.83
N ASN A 149 12.64 21.93 8.33
CA ASN A 149 12.57 21.41 9.69
C ASN A 149 11.92 20.02 9.68
N TYR A 150 12.71 19.01 9.99
CA TYR A 150 12.27 17.62 9.93
C TYR A 150 11.10 17.32 10.90
N PHE A 151 11.17 17.82 12.13
CA PHE A 151 10.10 17.62 13.11
C PHE A 151 8.79 18.26 12.64
N ALA A 152 8.83 19.54 12.29
CA ALA A 152 7.64 20.30 11.94
C ALA A 152 6.98 19.83 10.64
N GLN A 153 7.76 19.42 9.64
CA GLN A 153 7.28 19.16 8.28
C GLN A 153 7.21 17.69 7.92
N ILE A 154 7.89 16.80 8.67
CA ILE A 154 7.92 15.37 8.40
C ILE A 154 7.33 14.56 9.56
N GLU A 155 7.87 14.69 10.77
CA GLU A 155 7.38 13.88 11.90
C GLU A 155 5.94 14.20 12.29
N GLN A 156 5.49 15.44 12.11
CA GLN A 156 4.10 15.84 12.36
C GLN A 156 3.16 15.62 11.17
N ALA A 157 3.66 15.16 10.03
CA ALA A 157 2.79 14.81 8.89
C ALA A 157 1.83 13.68 9.27
N ALA A 158 0.54 13.85 8.92
CA ALA A 158 -0.54 12.97 9.30
C ALA A 158 -1.30 12.48 8.06
N PHE A 159 -0.74 11.47 7.39
CA PHE A 159 -1.43 10.82 6.28
C PHE A 159 -2.63 10.03 6.77
N ASN A 160 -3.72 10.10 6.01
CA ASN A 160 -4.93 9.33 6.27
C ASN A 160 -5.60 9.00 4.92
N PRO A 161 -5.88 7.73 4.61
CA PRO A 161 -6.58 7.37 3.36
C PRO A 161 -8.01 7.94 3.28
N ALA A 162 -8.58 8.39 4.41
CA ALA A 162 -9.85 9.11 4.42
C ALA A 162 -9.77 10.55 3.88
N ASN A 163 -8.56 11.11 3.70
CA ASN A 163 -8.36 12.44 3.14
C ASN A 163 -8.43 12.38 1.60
N ILE A 164 -9.64 12.34 1.09
CA ILE A 164 -9.94 12.34 -0.36
C ILE A 164 -10.42 13.72 -0.81
N VAL A 165 -10.47 13.91 -2.11
CA VAL A 165 -11.02 15.11 -2.76
C VAL A 165 -12.28 14.75 -3.54
N PRO A 166 -13.16 15.73 -3.86
CA PRO A 166 -14.34 15.48 -4.70
C PRO A 166 -13.96 14.75 -6.00
N GLY A 167 -14.75 13.74 -6.37
CA GLY A 167 -14.50 12.87 -7.51
C GLY A 167 -13.66 11.64 -7.20
N ILE A 168 -13.09 11.52 -6.00
CA ILE A 168 -12.44 10.29 -5.51
C ILE A 168 -13.25 9.77 -4.32
N GLY A 169 -13.61 8.48 -4.36
CA GLY A 169 -14.33 7.79 -3.29
C GLY A 169 -13.63 6.49 -2.88
N PHE A 170 -14.27 5.78 -1.99
CA PHE A 170 -13.76 4.53 -1.43
C PHE A 170 -14.29 3.31 -2.21
N SER A 171 -13.74 2.16 -1.91
CA SER A 171 -14.17 0.87 -2.43
C SER A 171 -14.62 -0.06 -1.30
N PRO A 172 -15.24 -1.22 -1.61
CA PRO A 172 -15.57 -2.24 -0.63
C PRO A 172 -14.37 -2.99 -0.03
N ASP A 173 -13.15 -2.67 -0.43
CA ASP A 173 -11.93 -3.26 0.14
C ASP A 173 -11.97 -3.19 1.68
N LYS A 174 -12.03 -4.35 2.33
CA LYS A 174 -12.15 -4.47 3.79
C LYS A 174 -11.03 -3.81 4.55
N MET A 175 -9.79 -3.96 4.04
CA MET A 175 -8.63 -3.34 4.68
C MET A 175 -8.66 -1.83 4.52
N LEU A 176 -9.07 -1.31 3.36
CA LEU A 176 -9.27 0.13 3.17
C LEU A 176 -10.31 0.65 4.17
N GLN A 177 -11.46 0.00 4.28
CA GLN A 177 -12.51 0.39 5.23
C GLN A 177 -12.00 0.45 6.67
N GLY A 178 -11.22 -0.53 7.11
CA GLY A 178 -10.57 -0.52 8.42
C GLY A 178 -9.58 0.63 8.58
N ARG A 179 -8.81 0.95 7.54
CA ARG A 179 -7.83 2.03 7.52
C ARG A 179 -8.46 3.43 7.60
N LEU A 180 -9.69 3.62 7.12
CA LEU A 180 -10.40 4.90 7.24
C LEU A 180 -10.60 5.31 8.72
N PHE A 181 -10.77 4.33 9.61
CA PHE A 181 -10.92 4.59 11.05
C PHE A 181 -9.58 4.63 11.77
N SER A 182 -8.70 3.66 11.49
CA SER A 182 -7.47 3.47 12.28
C SER A 182 -6.49 4.64 12.18
N TYR A 183 -6.35 5.26 10.99
CA TYR A 183 -5.42 6.39 10.84
C TYR A 183 -5.90 7.64 11.57
N GLY A 184 -7.19 7.96 11.50
CA GLY A 184 -7.75 9.09 12.25
C GLY A 184 -7.58 8.92 13.77
N ASP A 185 -7.80 7.71 14.29
CA ASP A 185 -7.57 7.38 15.70
C ASP A 185 -6.09 7.50 16.08
N ALA A 186 -5.21 6.86 15.31
CA ALA A 186 -3.77 6.92 15.56
C ALA A 186 -3.21 8.35 15.56
N GLN A 187 -3.66 9.22 14.65
CA GLN A 187 -3.20 10.60 14.58
C GLN A 187 -3.69 11.44 15.76
N ARG A 188 -4.91 11.22 16.24
CA ARG A 188 -5.40 11.88 17.46
C ARG A 188 -4.54 11.51 18.67
N TYR A 189 -4.14 10.25 18.78
CA TYR A 189 -3.28 9.78 19.86
C TYR A 189 -1.84 10.29 19.71
N ARG A 190 -1.27 10.23 18.49
CA ARG A 190 0.12 10.61 18.22
C ARG A 190 0.36 12.12 18.25
N LEU A 191 -0.55 12.91 17.70
CA LEU A 191 -0.39 14.35 17.45
C LEU A 191 -1.40 15.23 18.19
N GLY A 192 -2.53 14.67 18.60
CA GLY A 192 -3.62 15.39 19.26
C GLY A 192 -4.86 15.60 18.38
N VAL A 193 -5.95 16.04 19.01
CA VAL A 193 -7.26 16.16 18.36
C VAL A 193 -7.28 17.19 17.22
N ASN A 194 -6.40 18.18 17.25
CA ASN A 194 -6.28 19.22 16.23
C ASN A 194 -5.14 18.97 15.23
N HIS A 195 -4.73 17.72 15.02
CA HIS A 195 -3.64 17.40 14.07
C HIS A 195 -3.88 17.93 12.65
N ASN A 196 -5.13 18.10 12.23
CA ASN A 196 -5.48 18.70 10.94
C ASN A 196 -5.20 20.21 10.86
N GLN A 197 -4.91 20.88 11.99
CA GLN A 197 -4.55 22.29 12.06
C GLN A 197 -3.03 22.53 12.01
N ILE A 198 -2.24 21.49 12.21
CA ILE A 198 -0.77 21.59 12.09
C ILE A 198 -0.44 22.03 10.67
N PRO A 199 0.42 23.03 10.45
CA PRO A 199 0.66 23.63 9.12
C PRO A 199 0.99 22.63 8.01
N VAL A 200 1.70 21.53 8.32
CA VAL A 200 2.02 20.47 7.33
C VAL A 200 0.80 19.69 6.90
N ASN A 201 -0.26 19.62 7.72
CA ASN A 201 -1.49 18.85 7.47
C ASN A 201 -2.65 19.74 7.04
N ALA A 202 -2.58 21.04 7.31
CA ALA A 202 -3.66 21.96 7.02
C ALA A 202 -3.85 22.15 5.51
N PRO A 203 -5.10 22.23 5.01
CA PRO A 203 -5.37 22.57 3.62
C PRO A 203 -4.75 23.93 3.25
N ARG A 204 -4.13 24.01 2.07
CA ARG A 204 -3.56 25.27 1.56
C ARG A 204 -4.56 26.11 0.76
N CYS A 205 -5.62 25.50 0.28
CA CYS A 205 -6.73 26.19 -0.39
C CYS A 205 -7.81 26.54 0.64
N PRO A 206 -8.72 27.48 0.35
CA PRO A 206 -9.85 27.80 1.20
C PRO A 206 -10.89 26.67 1.17
N PHE A 207 -10.52 25.54 1.74
CA PHE A 207 -11.36 24.36 1.88
C PHE A 207 -12.07 24.43 3.24
N HIS A 208 -13.39 24.32 3.23
CA HIS A 208 -14.17 24.29 4.46
C HIS A 208 -14.05 22.90 5.11
N SER A 209 -13.30 22.84 6.20
CA SER A 209 -13.25 21.66 7.05
C SER A 209 -14.34 21.74 8.11
N TYR A 210 -15.05 20.64 8.33
CA TYR A 210 -16.04 20.51 9.42
C TYR A 210 -15.39 20.18 10.77
N HIS A 211 -14.07 20.05 10.82
CA HIS A 211 -13.34 19.89 12.09
C HIS A 211 -13.41 21.19 12.89
N ARG A 212 -13.96 21.11 14.09
CA ARG A 212 -14.05 22.24 15.01
C ARG A 212 -13.95 21.76 16.45
N ASP A 213 -13.74 22.73 17.34
CA ASP A 213 -13.53 22.49 18.76
C ASP A 213 -12.27 21.65 19.03
N GLY A 214 -12.08 21.17 20.21
CA GLY A 214 -10.91 20.37 20.60
C GLY A 214 -9.80 21.19 21.24
N MET A 215 -9.05 20.52 22.10
CA MET A 215 -8.00 21.14 22.90
C MET A 215 -6.88 21.71 22.03
N MET A 216 -6.27 22.79 22.48
CA MET A 216 -5.18 23.48 21.78
C MET A 216 -5.55 24.05 20.40
N ARG A 217 -6.79 24.29 20.14
CA ARG A 217 -7.22 25.03 18.95
C ARG A 217 -6.92 26.51 19.15
N VAL A 218 -6.27 27.15 18.16
CA VAL A 218 -5.75 28.52 18.27
C VAL A 218 -6.26 29.45 17.15
N ASP A 219 -7.08 28.94 16.24
CA ASP A 219 -7.75 29.70 15.19
C ASP A 219 -9.16 30.16 15.63
N ASP A 220 -9.91 30.74 14.71
CA ASP A 220 -11.29 31.22 14.95
C ASP A 220 -12.33 30.07 15.06
N ASN A 221 -11.90 28.81 15.08
CA ASN A 221 -12.74 27.63 15.24
C ASN A 221 -13.88 27.54 14.18
N ALA A 222 -13.60 27.91 12.94
CA ALA A 222 -14.56 27.97 11.84
C ALA A 222 -15.74 28.93 12.08
N GLY A 223 -15.54 29.97 12.87
CA GLY A 223 -16.54 31.01 13.14
C GLY A 223 -17.66 30.55 14.08
N GLY A 224 -18.83 31.01 13.83
CA GLY A 224 -20.04 30.90 14.61
C GLY A 224 -20.33 29.64 15.45
N THR A 225 -21.45 29.65 16.12
CA THR A 225 -21.85 28.63 17.12
C THR A 225 -22.49 27.37 16.50
N LEU A 226 -22.87 27.43 15.22
CA LEU A 226 -23.54 26.31 14.55
C LEU A 226 -22.53 25.25 14.15
N GLY A 227 -22.77 24.01 14.54
CA GLY A 227 -21.94 22.86 14.18
C GLY A 227 -22.76 21.60 13.89
N TYR A 228 -24.02 21.79 13.44
CA TYR A 228 -24.94 20.69 13.19
C TYR A 228 -25.73 20.91 11.91
N GLU A 229 -26.15 19.82 11.31
CA GLU A 229 -27.03 19.77 10.15
C GLU A 229 -28.11 18.69 10.37
N PRO A 230 -29.34 18.89 9.92
CA PRO A 230 -29.88 20.12 9.30
C PRO A 230 -30.07 21.26 10.31
N ASN A 231 -30.02 22.51 9.83
CA ASN A 231 -30.33 23.68 10.64
C ASN A 231 -31.19 24.70 9.86
N SER A 232 -31.79 25.66 10.57
CA SER A 232 -32.67 26.67 9.96
C SER A 232 -31.93 27.94 9.50
N TYR A 233 -30.63 28.01 9.67
CA TYR A 233 -29.84 29.20 9.42
C TYR A 233 -29.16 29.20 8.04
N GLY A 234 -29.20 28.06 7.34
CA GLY A 234 -28.65 27.94 5.99
C GLY A 234 -27.11 27.74 5.91
N GLU A 235 -26.48 27.52 7.05
CA GLU A 235 -25.05 27.14 7.16
C GLU A 235 -24.91 25.63 7.24
N TRP A 236 -23.71 25.11 6.92
CA TRP A 236 -23.41 23.69 7.00
C TRP A 236 -24.38 22.83 6.17
N LYS A 237 -24.39 23.03 4.86
CA LYS A 237 -25.26 22.31 3.94
C LYS A 237 -24.55 21.12 3.31
N GLN A 238 -25.31 20.04 3.11
CA GLN A 238 -24.89 18.98 2.20
C GLN A 238 -24.59 19.54 0.81
N GLN A 239 -23.64 18.87 0.15
CA GLN A 239 -23.25 19.15 -1.23
C GLN A 239 -23.69 17.96 -2.11
N PRO A 240 -24.97 17.92 -2.52
CA PRO A 240 -25.53 16.76 -3.22
C PRO A 240 -24.85 16.48 -4.56
N GLU A 241 -24.19 17.46 -5.16
CA GLU A 241 -23.39 17.32 -6.36
C GLU A 241 -22.16 16.41 -6.20
N PHE A 242 -21.73 16.17 -4.95
CA PHE A 242 -20.63 15.26 -4.64
C PHE A 242 -21.13 13.92 -4.06
N ARG A 243 -22.44 13.70 -4.06
CA ARG A 243 -22.98 12.46 -3.53
C ARG A 243 -22.59 11.28 -4.43
N GLU A 244 -21.99 10.28 -3.82
CA GLU A 244 -21.67 9.04 -4.53
C GLU A 244 -22.94 8.25 -4.92
N PRO A 245 -22.93 7.59 -6.09
CA PRO A 245 -23.98 6.65 -6.44
C PRO A 245 -24.03 5.50 -5.41
N PRO A 246 -25.21 4.91 -5.15
CA PRO A 246 -25.30 3.77 -4.26
C PRO A 246 -24.37 2.64 -4.70
N LEU A 247 -23.79 1.94 -3.72
CA LEU A 247 -23.11 0.68 -3.98
C LEU A 247 -24.16 -0.45 -3.99
N GLU A 248 -24.23 -1.18 -5.08
CA GLU A 248 -25.07 -2.39 -5.15
C GLU A 248 -24.34 -3.52 -4.40
N LEU A 249 -25.02 -4.08 -3.40
CA LEU A 249 -24.50 -5.18 -2.60
C LEU A 249 -25.36 -6.43 -2.85
N ASP A 250 -24.69 -7.53 -3.14
CA ASP A 250 -25.29 -8.85 -3.22
C ASP A 250 -24.87 -9.70 -2.00
N GLY A 251 -25.77 -10.55 -1.51
CA GLY A 251 -25.50 -11.51 -0.46
C GLY A 251 -25.52 -10.95 0.97
N ALA A 252 -24.89 -11.66 1.90
CA ALA A 252 -24.87 -11.36 3.32
C ALA A 252 -23.79 -10.33 3.64
N ALA A 253 -24.14 -9.04 3.71
CA ALA A 253 -23.19 -7.95 3.95
C ALA A 253 -22.77 -7.79 5.42
N TRP A 254 -23.41 -8.48 6.36
CA TRP A 254 -23.13 -8.38 7.81
C TRP A 254 -21.90 -9.12 8.26
N HIS A 255 -21.53 -10.18 7.54
CA HIS A 255 -20.34 -11.00 7.78
C HIS A 255 -19.63 -11.26 6.45
N TRP A 256 -18.32 -11.12 6.47
CA TRP A 256 -17.47 -11.42 5.33
C TRP A 256 -16.26 -12.22 5.80
N ASP A 257 -16.07 -13.37 5.21
CA ASP A 257 -14.88 -14.19 5.41
C ASP A 257 -14.14 -14.30 4.07
N PHE A 258 -13.00 -13.64 3.97
CA PHE A 258 -12.22 -13.64 2.73
C PHE A 258 -11.58 -15.00 2.43
N HIS A 259 -11.51 -15.91 3.40
CA HIS A 259 -11.12 -17.29 3.17
C HIS A 259 -12.15 -18.07 2.32
N GLU A 260 -13.35 -17.57 2.20
CA GLU A 260 -14.41 -18.16 1.37
C GLU A 260 -14.41 -17.61 -0.07
N ASP A 261 -13.55 -16.64 -0.40
CA ASP A 261 -13.39 -16.12 -1.76
C ASP A 261 -12.89 -17.22 -2.72
N ASP A 262 -12.22 -16.86 -3.79
CA ASP A 262 -11.79 -17.77 -4.85
C ASP A 262 -10.82 -18.90 -4.42
N HIS A 263 -10.30 -18.87 -3.20
CA HIS A 263 -9.29 -19.78 -2.64
C HIS A 263 -8.01 -19.88 -3.48
N ASP A 264 -7.82 -19.00 -4.44
CA ASP A 264 -6.63 -18.96 -5.30
C ASP A 264 -5.56 -18.03 -4.73
N TYR A 265 -4.65 -18.58 -3.98
CA TYR A 265 -3.51 -17.89 -3.40
C TYR A 265 -2.22 -18.05 -4.20
N TYR A 266 -2.24 -18.85 -5.28
CA TYR A 266 -1.03 -19.31 -5.96
C TYR A 266 -0.91 -18.88 -7.43
N SER A 267 -2.00 -18.63 -8.14
CA SER A 267 -1.96 -18.30 -9.57
C SER A 267 -1.20 -17.01 -9.86
N GLN A 268 -1.43 -15.95 -9.08
CA GLN A 268 -0.75 -14.67 -9.27
C GLN A 268 0.73 -14.73 -8.85
N PRO A 269 1.14 -15.28 -7.69
CA PRO A 269 2.56 -15.46 -7.38
C PRO A 269 3.26 -16.43 -8.34
N ARG A 270 2.57 -17.44 -8.88
CA ARG A 270 3.09 -18.29 -9.96
C ARG A 270 3.42 -17.48 -11.21
N ALA A 271 2.51 -16.60 -11.62
CA ALA A 271 2.73 -15.72 -12.76
C ALA A 271 3.94 -14.79 -12.51
N LEU A 272 4.06 -14.23 -11.30
CA LEU A 272 5.22 -13.43 -10.90
C LEU A 272 6.52 -14.25 -10.95
N PHE A 273 6.54 -15.45 -10.36
CA PHE A 273 7.71 -16.32 -10.34
C PHE A 273 8.19 -16.68 -11.76
N ARG A 274 7.25 -16.96 -12.66
CA ARG A 274 7.58 -17.28 -14.07
C ARG A 274 8.14 -16.11 -14.86
N LEU A 275 7.89 -14.88 -14.46
CA LEU A 275 8.50 -13.67 -15.04
C LEU A 275 9.91 -13.40 -14.54
N MET A 276 10.35 -14.03 -13.45
CA MET A 276 11.67 -13.84 -12.88
C MET A 276 12.77 -14.48 -13.75
N THR A 277 13.91 -13.80 -13.86
CA THR A 277 15.10 -14.40 -14.46
C THR A 277 15.66 -15.51 -13.56
N PRO A 278 16.51 -16.41 -14.07
CA PRO A 278 17.16 -17.43 -13.23
C PRO A 278 17.88 -16.82 -12.01
N GLU A 279 18.58 -15.70 -12.20
CA GLU A 279 19.31 -15.00 -11.13
C GLU A 279 18.36 -14.46 -10.06
N GLN A 280 17.20 -13.94 -10.46
CA GLN A 280 16.17 -13.47 -9.54
C GLN A 280 15.53 -14.62 -8.75
N ARG A 281 15.34 -15.79 -9.38
CA ARG A 281 14.87 -17.00 -8.69
C ARG A 281 15.87 -17.48 -7.66
N GLU A 282 17.16 -17.54 -8.01
CA GLU A 282 18.21 -17.91 -7.05
C GLU A 282 18.29 -16.92 -5.87
N ALA A 283 18.17 -15.63 -6.13
CA ALA A 283 18.07 -14.62 -5.06
C ALA A 283 16.87 -14.87 -4.16
N LEU A 284 15.70 -15.16 -4.73
CA LEU A 284 14.48 -15.50 -3.98
C LEU A 284 14.69 -16.70 -3.06
N TYR A 285 15.28 -17.78 -3.57
CA TYR A 285 15.56 -18.99 -2.77
C TYR A 285 16.54 -18.70 -1.64
N GLY A 286 17.64 -18.02 -1.94
CA GLY A 286 18.66 -17.67 -0.94
C GLY A 286 18.15 -16.73 0.13
N ASN A 287 17.43 -15.67 -0.25
CA ASN A 287 16.83 -14.71 0.68
C ASN A 287 15.81 -15.39 1.60
N THR A 288 14.97 -16.27 1.04
CA THR A 288 13.99 -17.05 1.82
C THR A 288 14.69 -17.92 2.84
N ALA A 289 15.70 -18.68 2.43
CA ALA A 289 16.44 -19.57 3.32
C ALA A 289 17.13 -18.81 4.46
N ARG A 290 17.79 -17.68 4.17
CA ARG A 290 18.41 -16.83 5.20
C ARG A 290 17.38 -16.24 6.16
N ALA A 291 16.26 -15.74 5.63
CA ALA A 291 15.21 -15.15 6.45
C ALA A 291 14.52 -16.17 7.35
N MET A 292 14.41 -17.43 6.93
CA MET A 292 13.87 -18.52 7.75
C MET A 292 14.83 -18.92 8.89
N GLY A 293 16.13 -18.84 8.67
CA GLY A 293 17.15 -19.07 9.70
C GLY A 293 16.93 -20.35 10.50
N ASP A 294 16.81 -20.18 11.82
CA ASP A 294 16.59 -21.24 12.80
C ASP A 294 15.11 -21.63 13.04
N ALA A 295 14.20 -21.20 12.17
CA ALA A 295 12.81 -21.62 12.27
C ALA A 295 12.70 -23.16 12.24
N PRO A 296 11.79 -23.78 13.04
CA PRO A 296 11.61 -25.23 13.08
C PRO A 296 11.32 -25.84 11.71
N ASP A 297 11.79 -27.08 11.48
CA ASP A 297 11.66 -27.75 10.20
C ASP A 297 10.21 -27.91 9.72
N PHE A 298 9.26 -28.12 10.64
CA PHE A 298 7.86 -28.20 10.24
C PHE A 298 7.29 -26.88 9.70
N ILE A 299 7.80 -25.74 10.15
CA ILE A 299 7.45 -24.41 9.59
C ILE A 299 8.08 -24.23 8.21
N LYS A 300 9.36 -24.61 8.07
CA LYS A 300 10.07 -24.60 6.80
C LYS A 300 9.35 -25.48 5.77
N GLN A 301 8.96 -26.69 6.17
CA GLN A 301 8.25 -27.62 5.30
C GLN A 301 6.91 -27.03 4.84
N ARG A 302 6.13 -26.46 5.75
CA ARG A 302 4.85 -25.82 5.39
C ARG A 302 5.02 -24.70 4.36
N HIS A 303 6.08 -23.91 4.47
CA HIS A 303 6.37 -22.89 3.44
C HIS A 303 6.84 -23.52 2.12
N ILE A 304 7.66 -24.57 2.16
CA ILE A 304 8.03 -25.34 0.95
C ILE A 304 6.77 -25.89 0.27
N ASP A 305 5.82 -26.40 1.01
CA ASP A 305 4.56 -26.93 0.46
C ASP A 305 3.77 -25.84 -0.28
N HIS A 306 3.70 -24.61 0.24
CA HIS A 306 3.13 -23.47 -0.48
C HIS A 306 3.91 -23.12 -1.75
N CYS A 307 5.24 -23.16 -1.69
CA CYS A 307 6.07 -22.92 -2.87
C CYS A 307 5.86 -23.99 -3.94
N MET A 308 5.73 -25.26 -3.55
CA MET A 308 5.44 -26.39 -4.44
C MET A 308 4.07 -26.26 -5.10
N GLU A 309 3.04 -25.85 -4.35
CA GLU A 309 1.70 -25.59 -4.87
C GLU A 309 1.71 -24.43 -5.88
N CYS A 310 2.52 -23.40 -5.59
CA CYS A 310 2.72 -22.26 -6.49
C CYS A 310 3.39 -22.70 -7.79
N ASP A 311 4.59 -23.28 -7.70
CA ASP A 311 5.33 -23.81 -8.85
C ASP A 311 6.37 -24.84 -8.34
N PRO A 312 6.44 -26.06 -8.91
CA PRO A 312 7.39 -27.07 -8.47
C PRO A 312 8.84 -26.58 -8.45
N GLU A 313 9.28 -25.80 -9.44
CA GLU A 313 10.63 -25.23 -9.48
C GLU A 313 10.88 -24.30 -8.29
N TYR A 314 9.88 -23.52 -7.90
CA TYR A 314 9.96 -22.64 -6.73
C TYR A 314 10.14 -23.45 -5.44
N GLY A 315 9.30 -24.46 -5.25
CA GLY A 315 9.39 -25.34 -4.06
C GLY A 315 10.70 -26.08 -3.96
N GLU A 316 11.17 -26.69 -5.05
CA GLU A 316 12.46 -27.36 -5.10
C GLU A 316 13.63 -26.41 -4.84
N GLY A 317 13.58 -25.19 -5.41
CA GLY A 317 14.62 -24.17 -5.21
C GLY A 317 14.75 -23.78 -3.76
N VAL A 318 13.63 -23.50 -3.09
CA VAL A 318 13.59 -23.16 -1.65
C VAL A 318 14.04 -24.36 -0.80
N ALA A 319 13.58 -25.58 -1.11
CA ALA A 319 13.99 -26.79 -0.39
C ALA A 319 15.49 -27.05 -0.50
N ARG A 320 16.09 -26.86 -1.70
CA ARG A 320 17.56 -26.94 -1.89
C ARG A 320 18.28 -25.90 -1.05
N ALA A 321 17.84 -24.64 -1.09
CA ALA A 321 18.47 -23.56 -0.35
C ALA A 321 18.41 -23.77 1.19
N LEU A 322 17.38 -24.44 1.68
CA LEU A 322 17.21 -24.83 3.08
C LEU A 322 17.93 -26.12 3.46
N GLY A 323 18.51 -26.86 2.49
CA GLY A 323 19.09 -28.18 2.73
C GLY A 323 18.07 -29.27 3.03
N MET A 324 16.82 -29.09 2.65
CA MET A 324 15.70 -30.00 2.92
C MET A 324 15.22 -30.77 1.68
N PHE A 325 15.88 -30.57 0.54
CA PHE A 325 15.54 -31.28 -0.70
C PHE A 325 15.85 -32.76 -0.57
N LYS A 326 14.83 -33.59 -0.73
CA LYS A 326 14.95 -35.05 -0.82
C LYS A 326 14.76 -35.39 -2.29
N GLY A 327 15.88 -35.53 -3.04
CA GLY A 327 15.89 -35.89 -4.44
C GLY A 327 15.16 -37.19 -4.76
#